data_55fea56943a6f31ffc568c9091f3f37e
#
_entry.id   55fea56943a6f31ffc568c9091f3f37e
#
_cell.length_a   1.000
_cell.length_b   1.000
_cell.length_c   1.000
_cell.angle_alpha   90.00
_cell.angle_beta   90.00
_cell.angle_gamma   90.00
#
_symmetry.space_group_name_H-M   'P 1'
#
loop_
_entity.id
_entity.type
_entity.pdbx_description
1 polymer ?
#
loop_
_entity_poly.entity_id
_entity_poly.type
_entity_poly.pdbx_seq_one_letter_code
_entity_poly.pdbx_strand_id
1 'polypeptide(L)'
;MFESLDAYDLRAREVMLRDRIADLERQKSAAAAEQARSAAEWDSIRRRLEEHAGIPVARRGRGLASEVALARRDSTSKGDQHLGFAKALAHEMPCTLAALEAGVLSEWRATIIVRESACLTVEDRRRLDHRMCGNPASLDGLGNKRIAAKAKAIAYELDPHAIVDRAAKAPRDRNVTTRPAPDNMLYLTALLPLREGVSVYASLKRSADTTFDDRSRGQTMADTLVERVTGRPADVPVPVTVNVVISDEALLGISDAAATVEDHGPIPAEIARQLITETIDDQGFVELRRLYATPETGALVAMESRARVFREALAQFIRLRDQTCRTPYCLSLIHI
;
A
#
# COMPACT_ATOMS: atom_id res chain seq x y z
N MET A 1 41.08 19.40 -6.84
CA MET A 1 41.08 20.87 -6.79
C MET A 1 39.61 21.31 -6.82
N PHE A 2 38.98 21.49 -5.66
CA PHE A 2 37.63 22.06 -5.58
C PHE A 2 37.84 23.56 -5.57
N GLU A 3 37.50 24.24 -6.67
CA GLU A 3 37.39 25.69 -6.68
C GLU A 3 36.36 26.11 -5.62
N SER A 4 36.73 27.01 -4.72
CA SER A 4 35.86 27.63 -3.77
C SER A 4 34.90 28.52 -4.56
N LEU A 5 33.68 27.99 -4.86
CA LEU A 5 32.60 28.81 -5.41
C LEU A 5 32.32 29.96 -4.45
N ASP A 6 32.24 31.20 -4.97
CA ASP A 6 31.85 32.36 -4.21
C ASP A 6 30.43 32.14 -3.62
N ALA A 7 30.16 32.68 -2.45
CA ALA A 7 28.84 32.56 -1.77
C ALA A 7 27.69 33.05 -2.64
N TYR A 8 27.94 33.97 -3.56
CA TYR A 8 26.97 34.44 -4.55
C TYR A 8 26.64 33.36 -5.58
N ASP A 9 27.64 32.64 -6.10
CA ASP A 9 27.47 31.54 -7.05
C ASP A 9 26.73 30.37 -6.42
N LEU A 10 26.99 30.06 -5.13
CA LEU A 10 26.28 29.02 -4.39
C LEU A 10 24.79 29.34 -4.23
N ARG A 11 24.45 30.61 -3.92
CA ARG A 11 23.04 31.07 -3.82
C ARG A 11 22.32 31.00 -5.17
N ALA A 12 22.96 31.45 -6.24
CA ALA A 12 22.42 31.34 -7.59
C ALA A 12 22.15 29.87 -7.97
N ARG A 13 23.07 29.00 -7.63
CA ARG A 13 22.95 27.55 -7.84
C ARG A 13 21.80 26.95 -7.03
N GLU A 14 21.63 27.37 -5.78
CA GLU A 14 20.52 26.95 -4.92
C GLU A 14 19.15 27.29 -5.55
N VAL A 15 19.00 28.54 -6.03
CA VAL A 15 17.77 29.00 -6.71
C VAL A 15 17.51 28.18 -7.97
N MET A 16 18.52 27.95 -8.80
CA MET A 16 18.39 27.11 -10.01
C MET A 16 17.95 25.69 -9.67
N LEU A 17 18.49 25.07 -8.62
CA LEU A 17 18.13 23.72 -8.23
C LEU A 17 16.70 23.65 -7.70
N ARG A 18 16.26 24.62 -6.91
CA ARG A 18 14.87 24.74 -6.46
C ARG A 18 13.91 24.85 -7.64
N ASP A 19 14.20 25.73 -8.59
CA ASP A 19 13.36 25.95 -9.75
C ASP A 19 13.34 24.71 -10.66
N ARG A 20 14.47 24.01 -10.78
CA ARG A 20 14.55 22.72 -11.49
C ARG A 20 13.70 21.65 -10.85
N ILE A 21 13.69 21.55 -9.51
CA ILE A 21 12.81 20.62 -8.78
C ILE A 21 11.33 20.92 -9.07
N ALA A 22 10.95 22.20 -9.05
CA ALA A 22 9.58 22.63 -9.36
C ALA A 22 9.20 22.29 -10.81
N ASP A 23 10.11 22.48 -11.78
CA ASP A 23 9.89 22.10 -13.17
C ASP A 23 9.70 20.60 -13.34
N LEU A 24 10.52 19.80 -12.69
CA LEU A 24 10.40 18.33 -12.74
C LEU A 24 9.08 17.86 -12.12
N GLU A 25 8.59 18.50 -11.05
CA GLU A 25 7.30 18.16 -10.47
C GLU A 25 6.14 18.51 -11.41
N ARG A 26 6.22 19.64 -12.15
CA ARG A 26 5.27 19.96 -13.22
C ARG A 26 5.28 18.91 -14.34
N GLN A 27 6.46 18.49 -14.78
CA GLN A 27 6.61 17.44 -15.80
C GLN A 27 6.02 16.08 -15.35
N LYS A 28 6.24 15.69 -14.10
CA LYS A 28 5.63 14.49 -13.51
C LYS A 28 4.10 14.56 -13.54
N SER A 29 3.57 15.71 -13.19
CA SER A 29 2.12 15.93 -13.17
C SER A 29 1.54 15.89 -14.59
N ALA A 30 2.18 16.52 -15.56
CA ALA A 30 1.79 16.47 -16.97
C ALA A 30 1.85 15.03 -17.52
N ALA A 31 2.90 14.28 -17.19
CA ALA A 31 3.03 12.87 -17.57
C ALA A 31 1.92 12.00 -16.94
N ALA A 32 1.52 12.28 -15.69
CA ALA A 32 0.40 11.59 -15.05
C ALA A 32 -0.95 11.90 -15.72
N ALA A 33 -1.16 13.13 -16.19
CA ALA A 33 -2.34 13.50 -16.97
C ALA A 33 -2.40 12.73 -18.31
N GLU A 34 -1.27 12.63 -18.98
CA GLU A 34 -1.18 11.87 -20.25
C GLU A 34 -1.40 10.37 -20.04
N GLN A 35 -0.83 9.79 -18.97
CA GLN A 35 -1.10 8.41 -18.60
C GLN A 35 -2.60 8.17 -18.32
N ALA A 36 -3.28 9.12 -17.66
CA ALA A 36 -4.71 9.01 -17.40
C ALA A 36 -5.52 9.06 -18.71
N ARG A 37 -5.19 9.96 -19.66
CA ARG A 37 -5.83 10.00 -20.97
C ARG A 37 -5.63 8.68 -21.72
N SER A 38 -4.38 8.23 -21.83
CA SER A 38 -4.03 6.99 -22.52
C SER A 38 -4.74 5.77 -21.93
N ALA A 39 -4.84 5.66 -20.62
CA ALA A 39 -5.53 4.55 -19.96
C ALA A 39 -7.06 4.59 -20.21
N ALA A 40 -7.67 5.77 -20.20
CA ALA A 40 -9.09 5.94 -20.51
C ALA A 40 -9.40 5.64 -21.98
N GLU A 41 -8.53 6.08 -22.90
CA GLU A 41 -8.64 5.77 -24.32
C GLU A 41 -8.46 4.26 -24.55
N TRP A 42 -7.49 3.63 -23.91
CA TRP A 42 -7.28 2.18 -23.99
C TRP A 42 -8.53 1.40 -23.53
N ASP A 43 -9.19 1.80 -22.44
CA ASP A 43 -10.48 1.20 -22.01
C ASP A 43 -11.53 1.32 -23.11
N SER A 44 -11.63 2.49 -23.75
CA SER A 44 -12.59 2.73 -24.83
C SER A 44 -12.32 1.86 -26.06
N ILE A 45 -11.06 1.75 -26.47
CA ILE A 45 -10.64 0.91 -27.59
C ILE A 45 -10.88 -0.58 -27.28
N ARG A 46 -10.48 -1.04 -26.08
CA ARG A 46 -10.67 -2.43 -25.66
C ARG A 46 -12.15 -2.81 -25.69
N ARG A 47 -13.02 -1.97 -25.16
CA ARG A 47 -14.46 -2.23 -25.13
C ARG A 47 -15.08 -2.29 -26.51
N ARG A 48 -14.64 -1.45 -27.46
CA ARG A 48 -15.08 -1.50 -28.86
C ARG A 48 -14.61 -2.77 -29.56
N LEU A 49 -13.35 -3.18 -29.38
CA LEU A 49 -12.83 -4.44 -29.93
C LEU A 49 -13.60 -5.65 -29.42
N GLU A 50 -13.88 -5.69 -28.12
CA GLU A 50 -14.63 -6.76 -27.48
C GLU A 50 -16.13 -6.76 -27.90
N GLU A 51 -16.68 -5.58 -28.17
CA GLU A 51 -18.03 -5.45 -28.76
C GLU A 51 -18.09 -6.04 -30.16
N HIS A 52 -17.15 -5.71 -31.02
CA HIS A 52 -17.05 -6.29 -32.37
C HIS A 52 -16.83 -7.81 -32.33
N ALA A 53 -16.15 -8.32 -31.31
CA ALA A 53 -15.97 -9.74 -31.05
C ALA A 53 -17.20 -10.43 -30.40
N GLY A 54 -18.30 -9.70 -30.20
CA GLY A 54 -19.54 -10.25 -29.61
C GLY A 54 -19.45 -10.53 -28.11
N ILE A 55 -18.46 -9.97 -27.40
CA ILE A 55 -18.32 -10.18 -25.96
C ILE A 55 -19.43 -9.43 -25.23
N PRO A 56 -20.17 -10.11 -24.30
CA PRO A 56 -21.23 -9.48 -23.51
C PRO A 56 -20.73 -8.28 -22.70
N VAL A 57 -21.51 -7.22 -22.61
CA VAL A 57 -21.19 -5.95 -21.91
C VAL A 57 -20.60 -6.19 -20.51
N ALA A 58 -21.18 -7.12 -19.74
CA ALA A 58 -20.73 -7.45 -18.39
C ALA A 58 -19.32 -8.08 -18.31
N ARG A 59 -18.77 -8.52 -19.43
CA ARG A 59 -17.43 -9.13 -19.51
C ARG A 59 -16.40 -8.21 -20.16
N ARG A 60 -16.82 -7.10 -20.79
CA ARG A 60 -15.93 -6.18 -21.51
C ARG A 60 -15.00 -5.45 -20.54
N GLY A 61 -13.74 -5.31 -20.95
CA GLY A 61 -12.69 -4.65 -20.18
C GLY A 61 -12.10 -5.48 -19.03
N ARG A 62 -12.44 -6.76 -18.91
CA ARG A 62 -11.85 -7.64 -17.88
C ARG A 62 -10.33 -7.78 -18.08
N GLY A 63 -9.58 -7.64 -16.99
CA GLY A 63 -8.12 -7.73 -16.98
C GLY A 63 -7.42 -6.43 -17.39
N LEU A 64 -8.09 -5.47 -18.04
CA LEU A 64 -7.45 -4.23 -18.46
C LEU A 64 -6.86 -3.42 -17.30
N ALA A 65 -7.54 -3.40 -16.16
CA ALA A 65 -7.03 -2.72 -14.96
C ALA A 65 -5.65 -3.26 -14.55
N SER A 66 -5.48 -4.59 -14.56
CA SER A 66 -4.19 -5.22 -14.27
C SER A 66 -3.13 -4.88 -15.31
N GLU A 67 -3.50 -4.84 -16.61
CA GLU A 67 -2.59 -4.46 -17.69
C GLU A 67 -2.14 -3.00 -17.54
N VAL A 68 -3.03 -2.08 -17.15
CA VAL A 68 -2.70 -0.68 -16.87
C VAL A 68 -1.72 -0.57 -15.71
N ALA A 69 -1.94 -1.32 -14.62
CA ALA A 69 -1.02 -1.35 -13.50
C ALA A 69 0.37 -1.85 -13.89
N LEU A 70 0.44 -2.95 -14.65
CA LEU A 70 1.70 -3.50 -15.18
C LEU A 70 2.45 -2.49 -16.08
N ALA A 71 1.73 -1.80 -16.97
CA ALA A 71 2.30 -0.75 -17.81
C ALA A 71 2.88 0.41 -16.99
N ARG A 72 2.25 0.71 -15.84
CA ARG A 72 2.74 1.70 -14.87
C ARG A 72 3.83 1.16 -13.93
N ARG A 73 4.23 -0.10 -14.08
CA ARG A 73 5.16 -0.82 -13.19
C ARG A 73 4.67 -0.85 -11.74
N ASP A 74 3.37 -1.00 -11.55
CA ASP A 74 2.73 -1.06 -10.24
C ASP A 74 2.02 -2.42 -10.04
N SER A 75 1.67 -2.71 -8.79
CA SER A 75 0.95 -3.93 -8.44
C SER A 75 -0.41 -3.99 -9.14
N THR A 76 -0.76 -5.17 -9.65
CA THR A 76 -2.08 -5.44 -10.28
C THR A 76 -3.25 -5.13 -9.36
N SER A 77 -3.06 -5.20 -8.04
CA SER A 77 -4.07 -4.82 -7.04
C SER A 77 -4.45 -3.33 -7.07
N LYS A 78 -3.59 -2.47 -7.63
CA LYS A 78 -3.87 -1.04 -7.84
C LYS A 78 -4.49 -0.72 -9.19
N GLY A 79 -4.64 -1.72 -10.06
CA GLY A 79 -5.13 -1.52 -11.42
C GLY A 79 -6.50 -0.85 -11.49
N ASP A 80 -7.45 -1.30 -10.68
CA ASP A 80 -8.80 -0.69 -10.64
C ASP A 80 -8.75 0.77 -10.17
N GLN A 81 -7.85 1.09 -9.24
CA GLN A 81 -7.64 2.46 -8.77
C GLN A 81 -7.09 3.35 -9.89
N HIS A 82 -6.05 2.88 -10.62
CA HIS A 82 -5.47 3.63 -11.74
C HIS A 82 -6.46 3.83 -12.88
N LEU A 83 -7.14 2.77 -13.30
CA LEU A 83 -8.12 2.84 -14.38
C LEU A 83 -9.35 3.66 -13.98
N GLY A 84 -9.84 3.52 -12.76
CA GLY A 84 -10.94 4.31 -12.22
C GLY A 84 -10.60 5.81 -12.15
N PHE A 85 -9.40 6.16 -11.68
CA PHE A 85 -8.88 7.52 -11.69
C PHE A 85 -8.79 8.10 -13.11
N ALA A 86 -8.23 7.34 -14.04
CA ALA A 86 -8.09 7.74 -15.44
C ALA A 86 -9.45 8.06 -16.08
N LYS A 87 -10.43 7.18 -15.90
CA LYS A 87 -11.79 7.35 -16.43
C LYS A 87 -12.51 8.54 -15.81
N ALA A 88 -12.38 8.72 -14.49
CA ALA A 88 -12.96 9.87 -13.81
C ALA A 88 -12.41 11.20 -14.34
N LEU A 89 -11.10 11.30 -14.52
CA LEU A 89 -10.47 12.50 -15.07
C LEU A 89 -10.88 12.75 -16.51
N ALA A 90 -10.80 11.74 -17.37
CA ALA A 90 -11.03 11.91 -18.82
C ALA A 90 -12.50 12.20 -19.16
N HIS A 91 -13.46 11.65 -18.43
CA HIS A 91 -14.88 11.72 -18.81
C HIS A 91 -15.72 12.63 -17.92
N GLU A 92 -15.29 12.86 -16.67
CA GLU A 92 -16.13 13.47 -15.67
C GLU A 92 -15.52 14.72 -15.01
N MET A 93 -14.17 14.85 -15.00
CA MET A 93 -13.46 15.88 -14.26
C MET A 93 -12.40 16.62 -15.11
N PRO A 94 -12.82 17.28 -16.22
CA PRO A 94 -11.89 17.92 -17.16
C PRO A 94 -11.07 19.09 -16.55
N CYS A 95 -11.61 19.81 -15.56
CA CYS A 95 -10.87 20.89 -14.90
C CYS A 95 -9.73 20.36 -14.03
N THR A 96 -9.97 19.26 -13.30
CA THR A 96 -8.93 18.57 -12.52
C THR A 96 -7.86 17.98 -13.44
N LEU A 97 -8.25 17.40 -14.60
CA LEU A 97 -7.31 16.91 -15.59
C LEU A 97 -6.45 18.05 -16.14
N ALA A 98 -7.04 19.18 -16.51
CA ALA A 98 -6.31 20.34 -17.00
C ALA A 98 -5.35 20.92 -15.94
N ALA A 99 -5.77 20.97 -14.67
CA ALA A 99 -4.91 21.42 -13.57
C ALA A 99 -3.73 20.47 -13.32
N LEU A 100 -3.92 19.17 -13.50
CA LEU A 100 -2.88 18.17 -13.44
C LEU A 100 -1.90 18.31 -14.62
N GLU A 101 -2.40 18.51 -15.83
CA GLU A 101 -1.61 18.74 -17.04
C GLU A 101 -0.75 20.00 -16.94
N ALA A 102 -1.33 21.08 -16.42
CA ALA A 102 -0.62 22.34 -16.18
C ALA A 102 0.39 22.26 -15.01
N GLY A 103 0.42 21.16 -14.27
CA GLY A 103 1.31 20.98 -13.11
C GLY A 103 0.90 21.77 -11.86
N VAL A 104 -0.32 22.30 -11.83
CA VAL A 104 -0.90 22.97 -10.64
C VAL A 104 -1.25 21.96 -9.56
N LEU A 105 -1.68 20.77 -9.96
CA LEU A 105 -1.93 19.63 -9.09
C LEU A 105 -0.89 18.54 -9.32
N SER A 106 -0.46 17.89 -8.24
CA SER A 106 0.20 16.58 -8.35
C SER A 106 -0.83 15.47 -8.55
N GLU A 107 -0.41 14.31 -9.07
CA GLU A 107 -1.27 13.12 -9.23
C GLU A 107 -1.98 12.76 -7.91
N TRP A 108 -1.25 12.82 -6.80
CA TRP A 108 -1.83 12.54 -5.48
C TRP A 108 -2.96 13.50 -5.09
N ARG A 109 -2.79 14.80 -5.36
CA ARG A 109 -3.84 15.82 -5.08
C ARG A 109 -5.05 15.62 -5.97
N ALA A 110 -4.86 15.33 -7.25
CA ALA A 110 -5.94 14.96 -8.16
C ALA A 110 -6.67 13.69 -7.68
N THR A 111 -5.93 12.67 -7.22
CA THR A 111 -6.50 11.44 -6.64
C THR A 111 -7.37 11.75 -5.41
N ILE A 112 -6.97 12.68 -4.55
CA ILE A 112 -7.77 13.10 -3.40
C ILE A 112 -9.12 13.68 -3.88
N ILE A 113 -9.13 14.57 -4.87
CA ILE A 113 -10.35 15.21 -5.39
C ILE A 113 -11.27 14.16 -6.01
N VAL A 114 -10.74 13.26 -6.86
CA VAL A 114 -11.49 12.15 -7.47
C VAL A 114 -12.10 11.24 -6.41
N ARG A 115 -11.35 10.89 -5.38
CA ARG A 115 -11.81 10.01 -4.30
C ARG A 115 -12.94 10.62 -3.48
N GLU A 116 -12.83 11.91 -3.15
CA GLU A 116 -13.89 12.58 -2.37
C GLU A 116 -15.18 12.78 -3.18
N SER A 117 -15.10 12.83 -4.52
CA SER A 117 -16.26 12.93 -5.42
C SER A 117 -16.85 11.58 -5.84
N ALA A 118 -16.26 10.44 -5.46
CA ALA A 118 -16.58 9.12 -6.02
C ALA A 118 -18.05 8.65 -5.79
N CYS A 119 -18.75 9.18 -4.79
CA CYS A 119 -20.15 8.85 -4.50
C CYS A 119 -21.17 9.73 -5.24
N LEU A 120 -20.72 10.81 -5.89
CA LEU A 120 -21.57 11.74 -6.60
C LEU A 120 -22.01 11.20 -7.97
N THR A 121 -23.13 11.70 -8.48
CA THR A 121 -23.52 11.53 -9.88
C THR A 121 -22.47 12.15 -10.82
N VAL A 122 -22.47 11.77 -12.09
CA VAL A 122 -21.56 12.36 -13.08
C VAL A 122 -21.76 13.88 -13.19
N GLU A 123 -22.99 14.35 -13.10
CA GLU A 123 -23.32 15.78 -13.16
C GLU A 123 -22.78 16.53 -11.96
N ASP A 124 -23.02 16.05 -10.76
CA ASP A 124 -22.51 16.68 -9.53
C ASP A 124 -21.00 16.60 -9.42
N ARG A 125 -20.40 15.52 -9.95
CA ARG A 125 -18.94 15.41 -10.05
C ARG A 125 -18.35 16.48 -10.97
N ARG A 126 -18.99 16.79 -12.09
CA ARG A 126 -18.60 17.90 -12.96
C ARG A 126 -18.75 19.28 -12.27
N ARG A 127 -19.81 19.45 -11.47
CA ARG A 127 -19.99 20.67 -10.67
C ARG A 127 -18.89 20.82 -9.62
N LEU A 128 -18.56 19.74 -8.91
CA LEU A 128 -17.45 19.71 -7.96
C LEU A 128 -16.12 20.01 -8.65
N ASP A 129 -15.86 19.39 -9.79
CA ASP A 129 -14.65 19.59 -10.60
C ASP A 129 -14.46 21.07 -10.95
N HIS A 130 -15.50 21.71 -11.45
CA HIS A 130 -15.46 23.14 -11.78
C HIS A 130 -15.25 24.02 -10.54
N ARG A 131 -15.91 23.72 -9.41
CA ARG A 131 -15.74 24.48 -8.15
C ARG A 131 -14.35 24.30 -7.52
N MET A 132 -13.72 23.15 -7.72
CA MET A 132 -12.37 22.87 -7.22
C MET A 132 -11.27 23.42 -8.13
N CYS A 133 -11.35 23.15 -9.42
CA CYS A 133 -10.25 23.33 -10.37
C CYS A 133 -10.57 24.26 -11.55
N GLY A 134 -11.79 24.81 -11.64
CA GLY A 134 -12.17 25.77 -12.69
C GLY A 134 -11.35 27.09 -12.61
N ASN A 135 -10.89 27.45 -11.41
CA ASN A 135 -9.87 28.47 -11.20
C ASN A 135 -8.67 27.85 -10.48
N PRO A 136 -7.55 27.58 -11.16
CA PRO A 136 -6.36 26.96 -10.58
C PRO A 136 -5.81 27.69 -9.34
N ALA A 137 -5.90 29.02 -9.29
CA ALA A 137 -5.45 29.83 -8.15
C ALA A 137 -6.23 29.52 -6.86
N SER A 138 -7.41 28.89 -6.95
CA SER A 138 -8.21 28.49 -5.79
C SER A 138 -7.56 27.39 -4.94
N LEU A 139 -6.52 26.74 -5.46
CA LEU A 139 -5.78 25.66 -4.82
C LEU A 139 -4.41 26.09 -4.27
N ASP A 140 -4.00 27.32 -4.56
CA ASP A 140 -2.72 27.87 -4.12
C ASP A 140 -2.61 27.87 -2.59
N GLY A 141 -1.47 27.40 -2.08
CA GLY A 141 -1.19 27.33 -0.64
C GLY A 141 -2.03 26.30 0.13
N LEU A 142 -2.91 25.54 -0.52
CA LEU A 142 -3.68 24.48 0.14
C LEU A 142 -2.86 23.20 0.27
N GLY A 143 -2.68 22.72 1.50
CA GLY A 143 -2.15 21.37 1.77
C GLY A 143 -3.20 20.28 1.51
N ASN A 144 -2.75 19.02 1.41
CA ASN A 144 -3.59 17.87 1.08
C ASN A 144 -4.85 17.75 1.97
N LYS A 145 -4.71 18.01 3.28
CA LYS A 145 -5.86 17.97 4.22
C LYS A 145 -6.92 19.02 3.89
N ARG A 146 -6.50 20.23 3.49
CA ARG A 146 -7.41 21.32 3.10
C ARG A 146 -8.10 21.04 1.77
N ILE A 147 -7.39 20.46 0.80
CA ILE A 147 -7.97 20.02 -0.48
C ILE A 147 -9.04 18.96 -0.22
N ALA A 148 -8.74 17.92 0.58
CA ALA A 148 -9.71 16.89 0.94
C ALA A 148 -10.94 17.48 1.65
N ALA A 149 -10.73 18.37 2.62
CA ALA A 149 -11.83 19.01 3.37
C ALA A 149 -12.71 19.88 2.46
N LYS A 150 -12.10 20.68 1.54
CA LYS A 150 -12.84 21.49 0.57
C LYS A 150 -13.65 20.64 -0.39
N ALA A 151 -13.04 19.58 -0.97
CA ALA A 151 -13.75 18.66 -1.87
C ALA A 151 -14.91 17.97 -1.16
N LYS A 152 -14.69 17.50 0.07
CA LYS A 152 -15.73 16.85 0.89
C LYS A 152 -16.88 17.80 1.24
N ALA A 153 -16.60 19.06 1.57
CA ALA A 153 -17.62 20.08 1.85
C ALA A 153 -18.50 20.33 0.62
N ILE A 154 -17.86 20.50 -0.56
CA ILE A 154 -18.59 20.69 -1.82
C ILE A 154 -19.43 19.46 -2.16
N ALA A 155 -18.89 18.24 -1.99
CA ALA A 155 -19.63 17.01 -2.23
C ALA A 155 -20.86 16.89 -1.32
N TYR A 156 -20.72 17.26 -0.06
CA TYR A 156 -21.83 17.27 0.90
C TYR A 156 -22.93 18.29 0.52
N GLU A 157 -22.53 19.49 0.04
CA GLU A 157 -23.48 20.49 -0.44
C GLU A 157 -24.26 20.03 -1.69
N LEU A 158 -23.60 19.28 -2.59
CA LEU A 158 -24.20 18.81 -3.84
C LEU A 158 -25.16 17.64 -3.62
N ASP A 159 -24.74 16.66 -2.82
CA ASP A 159 -25.56 15.49 -2.47
C ASP A 159 -25.28 14.99 -1.05
N PRO A 160 -25.99 15.51 -0.04
CA PRO A 160 -25.89 15.06 1.35
C PRO A 160 -26.23 13.57 1.52
N HIS A 161 -27.21 13.05 0.74
CA HIS A 161 -27.66 11.67 0.86
C HIS A 161 -26.62 10.69 0.37
N ALA A 162 -25.98 10.93 -0.76
CA ALA A 162 -24.88 10.10 -1.27
C ALA A 162 -23.72 9.99 -0.26
N ILE A 163 -23.41 11.10 0.43
CA ILE A 163 -22.36 11.11 1.46
C ILE A 163 -22.76 10.28 2.69
N VAL A 164 -24.01 10.41 3.14
CA VAL A 164 -24.54 9.64 4.28
C VAL A 164 -24.56 8.15 3.94
N ASP A 165 -25.07 7.79 2.75
CA ASP A 165 -25.11 6.40 2.27
C ASP A 165 -23.71 5.78 2.14
N ARG A 166 -22.74 6.55 1.65
CA ARG A 166 -21.34 6.12 1.62
C ARG A 166 -20.80 5.88 3.03
N ALA A 167 -21.04 6.83 3.94
CA ALA A 167 -20.62 6.71 5.33
C ALA A 167 -21.25 5.51 6.04
N ALA A 168 -22.54 5.20 5.75
CA ALA A 168 -23.23 4.04 6.30
C ALA A 168 -22.65 2.69 5.81
N LYS A 169 -22.09 2.66 4.59
CA LYS A 169 -21.42 1.45 4.04
C LYS A 169 -19.98 1.28 4.50
N ALA A 170 -19.28 2.37 4.79
CA ALA A 170 -17.85 2.38 5.15
C ALA A 170 -17.46 1.42 6.29
N PRO A 171 -18.28 1.18 7.35
CA PRO A 171 -17.94 0.21 8.38
C PRO A 171 -17.78 -1.24 7.89
N ARG A 172 -18.28 -1.57 6.69
CA ARG A 172 -18.10 -2.91 6.10
C ARG A 172 -16.66 -3.15 5.62
N ASP A 173 -15.93 -2.07 5.35
CA ASP A 173 -14.54 -2.13 4.85
C ASP A 173 -13.51 -2.18 5.99
N ARG A 174 -13.99 -2.27 7.26
CA ARG A 174 -13.08 -2.39 8.41
C ARG A 174 -12.20 -3.63 8.27
N ASN A 175 -10.91 -3.47 8.49
CA ASN A 175 -9.94 -4.55 8.40
C ASN A 175 -8.71 -4.26 9.25
N VAL A 176 -7.90 -5.30 9.46
CA VAL A 176 -6.57 -5.20 10.03
C VAL A 176 -5.60 -5.80 9.03
N THR A 177 -4.55 -5.08 8.73
CA THR A 177 -3.50 -5.51 7.79
C THR A 177 -2.13 -5.33 8.39
N THR A 178 -1.19 -6.13 7.91
CA THR A 178 0.22 -6.03 8.26
C THR A 178 1.04 -5.69 7.02
N ARG A 179 2.19 -5.07 7.23
CA ARG A 179 3.23 -4.92 6.21
C ARG A 179 4.60 -4.90 6.86
N PRO A 180 5.62 -5.49 6.23
CA PRO A 180 6.99 -5.42 6.73
C PRO A 180 7.48 -3.98 6.88
N ALA A 181 8.32 -3.75 7.89
CA ALA A 181 9.04 -2.53 8.11
C ALA A 181 10.55 -2.84 8.18
N PRO A 182 11.45 -1.84 8.01
CA PRO A 182 12.87 -2.04 8.21
C PRO A 182 13.19 -2.59 9.61
N ASP A 183 14.37 -3.20 9.75
CA ASP A 183 14.92 -3.63 11.03
C ASP A 183 14.07 -4.67 11.78
N ASN A 184 13.51 -5.63 11.03
CA ASN A 184 12.64 -6.71 11.55
C ASN A 184 11.39 -6.19 12.28
N MET A 185 10.93 -5.00 11.93
CA MET A 185 9.70 -4.44 12.45
C MET A 185 8.51 -4.74 11.53
N LEU A 186 7.31 -4.56 12.06
CA LEU A 186 6.05 -4.75 11.36
C LEU A 186 5.13 -3.56 11.57
N TYR A 187 4.54 -3.04 10.49
CA TYR A 187 3.43 -2.12 10.62
C TYR A 187 2.12 -2.90 10.76
N LEU A 188 1.44 -2.72 11.87
CA LEU A 188 0.05 -3.14 12.05
C LEU A 188 -0.86 -1.96 11.77
N THR A 189 -1.78 -2.11 10.83
CA THR A 189 -2.71 -1.04 10.43
C THR A 189 -4.14 -1.53 10.62
N ALA A 190 -4.95 -0.78 11.37
CA ALA A 190 -6.36 -1.05 11.55
C ALA A 190 -7.20 0.06 10.89
N LEU A 191 -8.09 -0.30 9.96
CA LEU A 191 -9.14 0.55 9.44
C LEU A 191 -10.42 0.30 10.24
N LEU A 192 -10.80 1.28 11.04
CA LEU A 192 -11.94 1.18 11.95
C LEU A 192 -12.95 2.30 11.69
N PRO A 193 -14.23 2.11 12.02
CA PRO A 193 -15.18 3.22 12.10
C PRO A 193 -14.64 4.32 13.02
N LEU A 194 -14.97 5.58 12.72
CA LEU A 194 -14.38 6.75 13.38
C LEU A 194 -14.45 6.68 14.91
N ARG A 195 -15.61 6.31 15.43
CA ARG A 195 -15.85 6.25 16.89
C ARG A 195 -14.93 5.24 17.56
N GLU A 196 -14.85 4.04 17.01
CA GLU A 196 -14.03 2.94 17.50
C GLU A 196 -12.54 3.27 17.39
N GLY A 197 -12.10 3.80 16.23
CA GLY A 197 -10.72 4.21 16.02
C GLY A 197 -10.26 5.30 17.00
N VAL A 198 -11.10 6.32 17.22
CA VAL A 198 -10.83 7.37 18.22
C VAL A 198 -10.78 6.78 19.64
N SER A 199 -11.71 5.88 19.99
CA SER A 199 -11.74 5.23 21.30
C SER A 199 -10.49 4.38 21.56
N VAL A 200 -10.05 3.58 20.58
CA VAL A 200 -8.82 2.79 20.68
C VAL A 200 -7.62 3.71 20.89
N TYR A 201 -7.45 4.70 20.02
CA TYR A 201 -6.32 5.62 20.11
C TYR A 201 -6.30 6.42 21.44
N ALA A 202 -7.46 6.94 21.89
CA ALA A 202 -7.58 7.65 23.14
C ALA A 202 -7.26 6.76 24.36
N SER A 203 -7.62 5.48 24.29
CA SER A 203 -7.33 4.50 25.32
C SER A 203 -5.82 4.21 25.45
N LEU A 204 -5.13 4.04 24.30
CA LEU A 204 -3.66 3.88 24.28
C LEU A 204 -2.95 5.13 24.78
N LYS A 205 -3.40 6.30 24.32
CA LYS A 205 -2.86 7.58 24.77
C LYS A 205 -2.99 7.76 26.29
N ARG A 206 -4.15 7.42 26.87
CA ARG A 206 -4.38 7.52 28.30
C ARG A 206 -3.45 6.60 29.10
N SER A 207 -3.21 5.37 28.64
CA SER A 207 -2.22 4.49 29.27
C SER A 207 -0.83 5.12 29.28
N ALA A 208 -0.39 5.66 28.13
CA ALA A 208 0.91 6.31 28.05
C ALA A 208 1.01 7.59 28.91
N ASP A 209 -0.10 8.33 29.10
CA ASP A 209 -0.13 9.53 29.91
C ASP A 209 -0.10 9.22 31.43
N THR A 210 -0.37 7.97 31.82
CA THR A 210 -0.40 7.51 33.24
C THR A 210 0.76 6.59 33.59
N THR A 211 1.59 6.20 32.64
CA THR A 211 2.78 5.36 32.83
C THR A 211 4.02 6.26 32.88
N PHE A 212 4.80 6.13 33.95
CA PHE A 212 6.02 6.92 34.19
C PHE A 212 7.18 5.95 34.35
N ASP A 213 7.81 5.62 33.20
CA ASP A 213 9.02 4.80 33.14
C ASP A 213 9.95 5.37 32.05
N ASP A 214 11.05 4.69 31.74
CA ASP A 214 12.08 5.15 30.79
C ASP A 214 11.66 5.02 29.32
N ARG A 215 10.48 4.43 29.04
CA ARG A 215 9.96 4.26 27.67
C ARG A 215 9.39 5.57 27.12
N SER A 216 9.58 5.81 25.83
CA SER A 216 8.89 6.89 25.15
C SER A 216 7.38 6.63 25.12
N ARG A 217 6.59 7.70 25.03
CA ARG A 217 5.14 7.61 24.88
C ARG A 217 4.70 6.67 23.76
N GLY A 218 5.43 6.67 22.62
CA GLY A 218 5.15 5.78 21.49
C GLY A 218 5.35 4.32 21.84
N GLN A 219 6.44 3.99 22.54
CA GLN A 219 6.73 2.64 23.02
C GLN A 219 5.64 2.16 24.00
N THR A 220 5.29 2.96 25.00
CA THR A 220 4.22 2.60 25.93
C THR A 220 2.87 2.36 25.24
N MET A 221 2.53 3.16 24.22
CA MET A 221 1.31 2.93 23.44
C MET A 221 1.38 1.61 22.64
N ALA A 222 2.53 1.28 22.06
CA ALA A 222 2.72 0.03 21.31
C ALA A 222 2.65 -1.18 22.23
N ASP A 223 3.34 -1.16 23.36
CA ASP A 223 3.33 -2.24 24.36
C ASP A 223 1.91 -2.45 24.94
N THR A 224 1.20 -1.35 25.26
CA THR A 224 -0.20 -1.41 25.70
C THR A 224 -1.12 -2.02 24.62
N LEU A 225 -0.87 -1.74 23.34
CA LEU A 225 -1.64 -2.34 22.25
C LEU A 225 -1.41 -3.86 22.21
N VAL A 226 -0.15 -4.29 22.28
CA VAL A 226 0.23 -5.70 22.32
C VAL A 226 -0.42 -6.39 23.51
N GLU A 227 -0.26 -5.84 24.69
CA GLU A 227 -0.82 -6.39 25.93
C GLU A 227 -2.35 -6.56 25.85
N ARG A 228 -3.07 -5.53 25.40
CA ARG A 228 -4.54 -5.60 25.34
C ARG A 228 -5.07 -6.54 24.26
N VAL A 229 -4.33 -6.71 23.17
CA VAL A 229 -4.75 -7.59 22.08
C VAL A 229 -4.38 -9.05 22.38
N THR A 230 -3.19 -9.29 22.92
CA THR A 230 -2.68 -10.63 23.23
C THR A 230 -3.10 -11.13 24.61
N GLY A 231 -3.46 -10.24 25.51
CA GLY A 231 -3.74 -10.54 26.92
C GLY A 231 -2.47 -10.86 27.74
N ARG A 232 -1.29 -10.53 27.21
CA ARG A 232 0.02 -10.78 27.85
C ARG A 232 0.85 -9.51 27.84
N PRO A 233 1.72 -9.27 28.83
CA PRO A 233 2.71 -8.20 28.79
C PRO A 233 3.53 -8.23 27.47
N ALA A 234 3.98 -7.08 26.99
CA ALA A 234 4.65 -6.98 25.71
C ALA A 234 6.01 -7.70 25.66
N ASP A 235 6.62 -7.91 26.82
CA ASP A 235 7.87 -8.65 27.02
C ASP A 235 7.66 -10.17 27.15
N VAL A 236 6.41 -10.64 27.20
CA VAL A 236 6.08 -12.07 27.30
C VAL A 236 5.71 -12.58 25.91
N PRO A 237 6.46 -13.55 25.35
CA PRO A 237 6.17 -14.11 24.05
C PRO A 237 4.76 -14.70 23.96
N VAL A 238 4.10 -14.44 22.83
CA VAL A 238 2.79 -15.05 22.51
C VAL A 238 3.05 -16.28 21.64
N PRO A 239 2.45 -17.43 21.94
CA PRO A 239 2.60 -18.61 21.07
C PRO A 239 1.99 -18.34 19.70
N VAL A 240 2.84 -18.02 18.72
CA VAL A 240 2.49 -17.87 17.31
C VAL A 240 3.28 -18.87 16.49
N THR A 241 2.69 -19.40 15.43
CA THR A 241 3.43 -20.24 14.47
C THR A 241 4.09 -19.32 13.44
N VAL A 242 5.40 -19.35 13.39
CA VAL A 242 6.21 -18.63 12.39
C VAL A 242 6.85 -19.65 11.47
N ASN A 243 6.61 -19.53 10.15
CA ASN A 243 7.29 -20.38 9.16
C ASN A 243 8.58 -19.67 8.71
N VAL A 244 9.71 -20.29 9.03
CA VAL A 244 11.04 -19.79 8.66
C VAL A 244 11.67 -20.77 7.68
N VAL A 245 12.08 -20.29 6.51
CA VAL A 245 12.91 -21.04 5.56
C VAL A 245 14.36 -20.62 5.77
N ILE A 246 15.20 -21.58 6.18
CA ILE A 246 16.61 -21.36 6.45
C ILE A 246 17.42 -22.54 5.90
N SER A 247 18.61 -22.31 5.38
CA SER A 247 19.52 -23.40 5.01
C SER A 247 20.06 -24.09 6.26
N ASP A 248 20.39 -25.37 6.13
CA ASP A 248 21.05 -26.14 7.21
C ASP A 248 22.38 -25.52 7.64
N GLU A 249 23.19 -25.05 6.70
CA GLU A 249 24.43 -24.33 6.97
C GLU A 249 24.18 -23.05 7.79
N ALA A 250 23.17 -22.26 7.42
CA ALA A 250 22.84 -21.03 8.15
C ALA A 250 22.24 -21.36 9.53
N LEU A 251 21.41 -22.40 9.64
CA LEU A 251 20.87 -22.85 10.92
C LEU A 251 21.96 -23.31 11.89
N LEU A 252 22.96 -24.03 11.38
CA LEU A 252 24.10 -24.53 12.17
C LEU A 252 25.20 -23.49 12.40
N GLY A 253 25.05 -22.26 11.90
CA GLY A 253 26.04 -21.19 12.08
C GLY A 253 27.27 -21.31 11.18
N ILE A 254 27.25 -22.15 10.15
CA ILE A 254 28.33 -22.34 9.18
C ILE A 254 28.28 -21.23 8.10
N SER A 255 27.11 -20.68 7.84
CA SER A 255 26.84 -19.62 6.85
C SER A 255 26.00 -18.50 7.45
N ASP A 256 26.18 -17.28 6.92
CA ASP A 256 25.34 -16.11 7.24
C ASP A 256 24.26 -15.85 6.16
N ALA A 257 23.96 -16.85 5.32
CA ALA A 257 22.92 -16.74 4.32
C ALA A 257 21.58 -16.40 4.97
N ALA A 258 20.89 -15.39 4.43
CA ALA A 258 19.64 -14.93 4.99
C ALA A 258 18.58 -16.04 5.05
N ALA A 259 17.85 -16.11 6.14
CA ALA A 259 16.62 -16.87 6.26
C ALA A 259 15.44 -16.08 5.69
N THR A 260 14.34 -16.76 5.38
CA THR A 260 13.11 -16.09 4.92
C THR A 260 11.96 -16.44 5.83
N VAL A 261 11.26 -15.42 6.32
CA VAL A 261 10.02 -15.58 7.10
C VAL A 261 8.83 -15.36 6.17
N GLU A 262 7.89 -16.29 6.22
CA GLU A 262 6.64 -16.19 5.46
C GLU A 262 5.95 -14.85 5.75
N ASP A 263 5.48 -14.15 4.72
CA ASP A 263 4.84 -12.82 4.77
C ASP A 263 5.74 -11.63 5.20
N HIS A 264 6.99 -11.88 5.60
CA HIS A 264 7.92 -10.83 6.03
C HIS A 264 9.12 -10.66 5.10
N GLY A 265 9.51 -11.73 4.40
CA GLY A 265 10.68 -11.71 3.53
C GLY A 265 11.99 -12.09 4.25
N PRO A 266 13.15 -11.69 3.72
CA PRO A 266 14.44 -12.11 4.24
C PRO A 266 14.77 -11.45 5.59
N ILE A 267 15.32 -12.25 6.50
CA ILE A 267 15.87 -11.83 7.78
C ILE A 267 17.30 -12.36 7.93
N PRO A 268 18.17 -11.70 8.71
CA PRO A 268 19.51 -12.22 9.02
C PRO A 268 19.43 -13.61 9.67
N ALA A 269 20.39 -14.50 9.31
CA ALA A 269 20.45 -15.86 9.88
C ALA A 269 20.53 -15.84 11.40
N GLU A 270 21.24 -14.88 11.99
CA GLU A 270 21.37 -14.71 13.44
C GLU A 270 20.00 -14.48 14.11
N ILE A 271 19.17 -13.60 13.52
CA ILE A 271 17.81 -13.34 14.03
C ILE A 271 16.94 -14.59 13.91
N ALA A 272 17.08 -15.36 12.82
CA ALA A 272 16.33 -16.61 12.67
C ALA A 272 16.76 -17.65 13.74
N ARG A 273 18.05 -17.78 14.01
CA ARG A 273 18.57 -18.66 15.07
C ARG A 273 18.07 -18.21 16.46
N GLN A 274 18.09 -16.91 16.73
CA GLN A 274 17.60 -16.35 17.98
C GLN A 274 16.11 -16.65 18.18
N LEU A 275 15.27 -16.43 17.16
CA LEU A 275 13.82 -16.75 17.24
C LEU A 275 13.58 -18.24 17.55
N ILE A 276 14.37 -19.14 16.97
CA ILE A 276 14.25 -20.57 17.22
C ILE A 276 14.67 -20.90 18.68
N THR A 277 15.79 -20.33 19.14
CA THR A 277 16.30 -20.55 20.50
C THR A 277 15.34 -20.01 21.55
N GLU A 278 14.86 -18.80 21.41
CA GLU A 278 13.88 -18.19 22.32
C GLU A 278 12.58 -19.02 22.37
N THR A 279 12.10 -19.53 21.21
CA THR A 279 10.92 -20.38 21.16
C THR A 279 11.12 -21.68 21.95
N ILE A 280 12.33 -22.27 21.90
CA ILE A 280 12.66 -23.50 22.64
C ILE A 280 12.75 -23.19 24.15
N ASP A 281 13.40 -22.10 24.52
CA ASP A 281 13.57 -21.68 25.93
C ASP A 281 12.23 -21.38 26.59
N ASP A 282 11.30 -20.81 25.83
CA ASP A 282 9.92 -20.53 26.27
C ASP A 282 8.99 -21.76 26.25
N GLN A 283 9.53 -22.95 26.08
CA GLN A 283 8.79 -24.22 25.96
C GLN A 283 7.79 -24.24 24.77
N GLY A 284 8.04 -23.41 23.78
CA GLY A 284 7.30 -23.43 22.52
C GLY A 284 7.61 -24.66 21.68
N PHE A 285 6.76 -24.91 20.68
CA PHE A 285 6.92 -26.04 19.78
C PHE A 285 7.66 -25.62 18.49
N VAL A 286 8.81 -26.25 18.25
CA VAL A 286 9.58 -26.07 17.00
C VAL A 286 9.49 -27.33 16.17
N GLU A 287 8.95 -27.25 14.96
CA GLU A 287 8.89 -28.35 14.00
C GLU A 287 9.83 -28.06 12.82
N LEU A 288 10.75 -28.97 12.55
CA LEU A 288 11.61 -28.90 11.39
C LEU A 288 11.01 -29.72 10.24
N ARG A 289 10.90 -29.09 9.07
CA ARG A 289 10.49 -29.74 7.83
C ARG A 289 11.56 -29.58 6.78
N ARG A 290 11.94 -30.67 6.13
CA ARG A 290 12.92 -30.61 5.05
C ARG A 290 12.29 -30.06 3.78
N LEU A 291 12.96 -29.08 3.19
CA LEU A 291 12.68 -28.55 1.87
C LEU A 291 13.82 -28.94 0.96
N TYR A 292 13.50 -29.47 -0.21
CA TYR A 292 14.50 -29.87 -1.19
C TYR A 292 14.60 -28.80 -2.27
N ALA A 293 15.81 -28.32 -2.49
CA ALA A 293 16.12 -27.32 -3.49
C ALA A 293 16.98 -27.90 -4.60
N THR A 294 16.88 -27.33 -5.81
CA THR A 294 17.78 -27.64 -6.91
C THR A 294 19.17 -27.09 -6.57
N PRO A 295 20.26 -27.89 -6.59
CA PRO A 295 21.59 -27.41 -6.17
C PRO A 295 22.10 -26.19 -6.95
N GLU A 296 21.78 -26.13 -8.25
CA GLU A 296 22.27 -25.07 -9.15
C GLU A 296 21.54 -23.74 -8.99
N THR A 297 20.27 -23.74 -8.66
CA THR A 297 19.41 -22.54 -8.65
C THR A 297 18.88 -22.16 -7.27
N GLY A 298 18.98 -23.06 -6.28
CA GLY A 298 18.34 -22.90 -4.97
C GLY A 298 16.81 -22.97 -5.00
N ALA A 299 16.20 -23.25 -6.18
CA ALA A 299 14.77 -23.31 -6.30
C ALA A 299 14.20 -24.52 -5.56
N LEU A 300 13.22 -24.31 -4.68
CA LEU A 300 12.55 -25.40 -3.96
C LEU A 300 11.75 -26.27 -4.93
N VAL A 301 11.99 -27.59 -4.89
CA VAL A 301 11.35 -28.56 -5.79
C VAL A 301 10.46 -29.57 -5.06
N ALA A 302 10.67 -29.79 -3.77
CA ALA A 302 9.86 -30.69 -2.96
C ALA A 302 9.86 -30.28 -1.48
N MET A 303 8.87 -30.75 -0.75
CA MET A 303 8.73 -30.60 0.70
C MET A 303 8.34 -31.95 1.31
N GLU A 304 8.92 -32.31 2.44
CA GLU A 304 8.49 -33.42 3.22
C GLU A 304 7.08 -33.19 3.78
N SER A 305 6.16 -34.10 3.54
CA SER A 305 4.77 -34.01 4.01
C SER A 305 4.33 -35.33 4.68
N ARG A 306 3.74 -35.21 5.86
CA ARG A 306 3.09 -36.33 6.56
C ARG A 306 1.64 -36.55 6.13
N ALA A 307 1.06 -35.62 5.38
CA ALA A 307 -0.34 -35.69 4.99
C ALA A 307 -0.55 -36.45 3.69
N ARG A 308 -1.55 -37.32 3.66
CA ARG A 308 -1.95 -38.05 2.45
C ARG A 308 -2.83 -37.23 1.49
N VAL A 309 -3.34 -36.08 1.91
CA VAL A 309 -4.23 -35.20 1.12
C VAL A 309 -3.49 -33.95 0.71
N PHE A 310 -3.27 -33.80 -0.59
CA PHE A 310 -2.35 -32.83 -1.19
C PHE A 310 -2.77 -31.35 -1.15
N ARG A 311 -4.02 -30.99 -0.85
CA ARG A 311 -4.49 -29.60 -1.04
C ARG A 311 -3.79 -28.58 -0.14
N GLU A 312 -3.72 -28.82 1.14
CA GLU A 312 -3.09 -27.90 2.09
C GLU A 312 -1.57 -27.91 2.01
N ALA A 313 -0.98 -29.11 1.90
CA ALA A 313 0.47 -29.27 1.78
C ALA A 313 1.02 -28.66 0.48
N LEU A 314 0.30 -28.77 -0.64
CA LEU A 314 0.70 -28.15 -1.90
C LEU A 314 0.60 -26.63 -1.83
N ALA A 315 -0.45 -26.09 -1.24
CA ALA A 315 -0.59 -24.67 -1.03
C ALA A 315 0.54 -24.11 -0.14
N GLN A 316 0.86 -24.82 0.95
CA GLN A 316 1.98 -24.46 1.82
C GLN A 316 3.33 -24.53 1.09
N PHE A 317 3.56 -25.60 0.30
CA PHE A 317 4.77 -25.72 -0.50
C PHE A 317 4.93 -24.56 -1.49
N ILE A 318 3.85 -24.20 -2.20
CA ILE A 318 3.87 -23.08 -3.16
C ILE A 318 4.19 -21.75 -2.45
N ARG A 319 3.60 -21.51 -1.28
CA ARG A 319 3.88 -20.31 -0.48
C ARG A 319 5.35 -20.24 -0.05
N LEU A 320 5.89 -21.33 0.49
CA LEU A 320 7.28 -21.40 0.90
C LEU A 320 8.26 -21.29 -0.28
N ARG A 321 7.90 -21.82 -1.46
CA ARG A 321 8.70 -21.76 -2.66
C ARG A 321 8.71 -20.37 -3.30
N ASP A 322 7.54 -19.78 -3.48
CA ASP A 322 7.35 -18.58 -4.29
C ASP A 322 7.39 -17.30 -3.45
N GLN A 323 7.08 -17.38 -2.15
CA GLN A 323 7.06 -16.29 -1.17
C GLN A 323 6.12 -15.12 -1.55
N THR A 324 5.99 -14.83 -2.83
CA THR A 324 5.14 -13.78 -3.40
C THR A 324 4.52 -14.25 -4.71
N CYS A 325 3.47 -13.58 -5.16
CA CYS A 325 2.85 -13.82 -6.46
C CYS A 325 3.88 -13.63 -7.58
N ARG A 326 3.92 -14.55 -8.55
CA ARG A 326 4.83 -14.48 -9.70
C ARG A 326 4.46 -13.41 -10.73
N THR A 327 3.29 -12.79 -10.61
CA THR A 327 2.94 -11.64 -11.44
C THR A 327 3.88 -10.48 -11.10
N PRO A 328 4.52 -9.84 -12.09
CA PRO A 328 5.40 -8.69 -11.85
C PRO A 328 4.72 -7.63 -10.96
N TYR A 329 5.49 -7.05 -10.05
CA TYR A 329 5.06 -6.00 -9.10
C TYR A 329 3.98 -6.42 -8.10
N CYS A 330 3.54 -7.67 -8.09
CA CYS A 330 2.57 -8.19 -7.14
C CYS A 330 3.28 -8.85 -5.96
N LEU A 331 3.11 -8.31 -4.76
CA LEU A 331 3.67 -8.87 -3.51
C LEU A 331 2.62 -9.68 -2.73
N SER A 332 1.44 -9.89 -3.29
CA SER A 332 0.34 -10.60 -2.61
C SER A 332 0.55 -12.11 -2.61
N LEU A 333 0.24 -12.75 -1.48
CA LEU A 333 0.14 -14.22 -1.37
C LEU A 333 -1.27 -14.73 -1.70
N ILE A 334 -2.28 -13.85 -1.76
CA ILE A 334 -3.68 -14.24 -2.00
C ILE A 334 -3.86 -14.86 -3.40
N HIS A 335 -2.97 -14.53 -4.34
CA HIS A 335 -3.02 -15.04 -5.72
C HIS A 335 -2.29 -16.39 -5.89
N ILE A 336 -1.70 -16.91 -4.84
CA ILE A 336 -1.10 -18.25 -4.78
C ILE A 336 -2.12 -19.22 -4.16
#